data_7bc2722868e01e367b183b4450a0e2ac
#
_entry.id   7bc2722868e01e367b183b4450a0e2ac
#
_cell.length_a   1.000
_cell.length_b   1.000
_cell.length_c   1.000
_cell.angle_alpha   90.00
_cell.angle_beta   90.00
_cell.angle_gamma   90.00
#
_symmetry.space_group_name_H-M   'P 1'
#
loop_
_entity.id
_entity.type
_entity.pdbx_description
1 polymer ?
#
loop_
_entity_poly.entity_id
_entity_poly.type
_entity_poly.pdbx_seq_one_letter_code
_entity_poly.pdbx_strand_id
1 'polypeptide(L)'
;MVHNDIKINTDGQLEYVEGSDQLYTGSSQTYYENGNPQHVGQYEDGLMEGLWVYYYENGKVYAKIPFLLGLTNGLTETFYEDGTPQLKGHSKNGVRDGIWTTYKPFRVDTTSTTP
;
A
#
# COMPACT_ATOMS: atom_id res chain seq x y z
N MET A 1 2.82 -19.22 15.08
CA MET A 1 1.81 -18.82 15.37
C MET A 1 1.17 -18.13 14.42
N VAL A 2 0.18 -17.97 14.62
CA VAL A 2 -0.43 -17.41 13.73
C VAL A 2 -0.71 -16.11 14.11
N HIS A 3 -0.17 -15.26 13.51
CA HIS A 3 -0.37 -13.96 13.83
C HIS A 3 -1.73 -13.52 13.56
N ASN A 4 -2.45 -14.27 12.88
CA ASN A 4 -3.75 -13.79 12.59
C ASN A 4 -4.67 -13.97 13.73
N ASP A 5 -4.22 -14.36 14.86
CA ASP A 5 -5.08 -14.35 16.00
C ASP A 5 -5.26 -12.95 16.52
N ILE A 6 -4.43 -12.03 16.09
CA ILE A 6 -4.57 -10.66 16.54
C ILE A 6 -5.50 -9.94 15.61
N LYS A 7 -6.52 -9.33 16.17
CA LYS A 7 -7.45 -8.57 15.39
C LYS A 7 -7.26 -7.10 15.67
N ILE A 8 -7.52 -6.29 14.68
CA ILE A 8 -7.25 -4.87 14.77
C ILE A 8 -8.53 -4.10 14.58
N ASN A 9 -8.81 -3.21 15.51
CA ASN A 9 -9.92 -2.28 15.39
C ASN A 9 -9.40 -0.95 14.96
N THR A 10 -10.18 -0.28 14.15
CA THR A 10 -9.82 1.07 13.70
C THR A 10 -10.62 2.09 14.47
N ASP A 11 -9.95 3.11 14.97
CA ASP A 11 -10.61 4.18 15.65
C ASP A 11 -9.97 5.46 15.14
N GLY A 12 -10.61 6.11 14.19
CA GLY A 12 -10.02 7.20 13.47
C GLY A 12 -8.87 6.66 12.65
N GLN A 13 -7.69 7.11 12.93
CA GLN A 13 -6.53 6.65 12.20
C GLN A 13 -5.74 5.59 12.94
N LEU A 14 -6.13 5.28 14.17
CA LEU A 14 -5.32 4.36 14.97
C LEU A 14 -5.88 2.96 14.92
N GLU A 15 -4.97 2.00 14.92
CA GLU A 15 -5.33 0.59 14.96
C GLU A 15 -5.06 0.06 16.36
N TYR A 16 -5.99 -0.70 16.89
CA TYR A 16 -5.89 -1.22 18.24
C TYR A 16 -5.96 -2.74 18.20
N VAL A 17 -5.41 -3.36 19.20
CA VAL A 17 -5.64 -4.78 19.41
C VAL A 17 -7.11 -4.92 19.79
N GLU A 18 -7.83 -5.75 19.06
CA GLU A 18 -9.26 -5.85 19.23
C GLU A 18 -9.63 -6.22 20.67
N GLY A 19 -10.60 -5.53 21.23
CA GLY A 19 -11.05 -5.81 22.58
C GLY A 19 -10.24 -5.10 23.64
N SER A 20 -9.35 -4.20 23.26
CA SER A 20 -8.52 -3.49 24.23
C SER A 20 -8.28 -2.08 23.75
N ASP A 21 -7.68 -1.27 24.61
CA ASP A 21 -7.25 0.05 24.20
C ASP A 21 -5.77 0.06 23.94
N GLN A 22 -5.17 -1.09 23.76
CA GLN A 22 -3.75 -1.14 23.45
C GLN A 22 -3.52 -0.89 21.96
N LEU A 23 -2.70 0.09 21.63
CA LEU A 23 -2.35 0.37 20.24
C LEU A 23 -1.54 -0.78 19.66
N TYR A 24 -1.77 -1.07 18.42
CA TYR A 24 -1.13 -2.21 17.78
C TYR A 24 0.23 -1.84 17.21
N THR A 25 1.23 -2.65 17.51
CA THR A 25 2.53 -2.58 16.87
C THR A 25 2.82 -3.96 16.33
N GLY A 26 3.12 -4.05 15.05
CA GLY A 26 3.41 -5.34 14.45
C GLY A 26 3.08 -5.35 12.98
N SER A 27 3.23 -6.51 12.38
CA SER A 27 2.98 -6.64 10.95
C SER A 27 1.50 -6.68 10.63
N SER A 28 1.18 -6.38 9.39
CA SER A 28 -0.17 -6.44 8.88
C SER A 28 -0.13 -7.10 7.52
N GLN A 29 -0.90 -8.17 7.35
CA GLN A 29 -0.94 -8.90 6.09
C GLN A 29 -2.35 -9.39 5.86
N THR A 30 -2.80 -9.31 4.64
CA THR A 30 -4.05 -9.95 4.24
C THR A 30 -3.79 -10.71 2.97
N TYR A 31 -4.68 -11.63 2.66
CA TYR A 31 -4.48 -12.52 1.52
C TYR A 31 -5.74 -12.61 0.68
N TYR A 32 -5.54 -12.77 -0.63
CA TYR A 32 -6.64 -13.10 -1.53
C TYR A 32 -7.04 -14.55 -1.32
N GLU A 33 -8.19 -14.90 -1.84
CA GLU A 33 -8.65 -16.28 -1.73
C GLU A 33 -7.67 -17.26 -2.34
N ASN A 34 -6.94 -16.85 -3.37
CA ASN A 34 -6.02 -17.76 -4.03
C ASN A 34 -4.70 -17.92 -3.26
N GLY A 35 -4.57 -17.28 -2.09
CA GLY A 35 -3.39 -17.43 -1.28
C GLY A 35 -2.34 -16.35 -1.48
N ASN A 36 -2.46 -15.56 -2.51
CA ASN A 36 -1.49 -14.48 -2.73
C ASN A 36 -1.77 -13.33 -1.78
N PRO A 37 -0.74 -12.62 -1.35
CA PRO A 37 -0.98 -11.51 -0.44
C PRO A 37 -1.71 -10.36 -1.12
N GLN A 38 -2.54 -9.67 -0.36
CA GLN A 38 -3.19 -8.46 -0.82
C GLN A 38 -2.36 -7.26 -0.40
N HIS A 39 -1.86 -7.26 0.82
CA HIS A 39 -0.96 -6.22 1.25
C HIS A 39 -0.05 -6.76 2.34
N VAL A 40 1.08 -6.09 2.50
CA VAL A 40 2.03 -6.38 3.57
C VAL A 40 2.52 -5.03 4.07
N GLY A 41 2.48 -4.84 5.38
CA GLY A 41 2.95 -3.61 5.98
C GLY A 41 3.13 -3.80 7.47
N GLN A 42 3.23 -2.72 8.18
CA GLN A 42 3.36 -2.81 9.62
C GLN A 42 2.83 -1.56 10.28
N TYR A 43 2.48 -1.69 11.54
CA TYR A 43 2.00 -0.62 12.38
C TYR A 43 2.98 -0.38 13.51
N GLU A 44 3.06 0.87 13.94
CA GLU A 44 3.84 1.24 15.11
C GLU A 44 2.94 2.10 15.97
N ASP A 45 2.61 1.62 17.15
CA ASP A 45 1.71 2.35 18.06
C ASP A 45 0.43 2.78 17.36
N GLY A 46 -0.15 1.86 16.62
CA GLY A 46 -1.45 2.08 15.98
C GLY A 46 -1.41 2.83 14.68
N LEU A 47 -0.25 3.27 14.23
CA LEU A 47 -0.14 4.04 12.98
C LEU A 47 0.64 3.24 11.94
N MET A 48 0.26 3.41 10.68
CA MET A 48 0.98 2.76 9.60
C MET A 48 2.40 3.29 9.55
N GLU A 49 3.35 2.39 9.41
CA GLU A 49 4.75 2.75 9.44
C GLU A 49 5.53 2.00 8.37
N GLY A 50 6.46 2.68 7.73
CA GLY A 50 7.34 2.03 6.78
C GLY A 50 6.69 1.79 5.44
N LEU A 51 7.28 0.94 4.65
CA LEU A 51 6.80 0.68 3.31
C LEU A 51 5.65 -0.30 3.34
N TRP A 52 4.53 0.10 2.76
CA TRP A 52 3.38 -0.78 2.60
C TRP A 52 3.31 -1.19 1.14
N VAL A 53 3.21 -2.50 0.91
CA VAL A 53 3.19 -3.05 -0.44
C VAL A 53 1.83 -3.69 -0.65
N TYR A 54 1.19 -3.32 -1.75
CA TYR A 54 -0.11 -3.85 -2.13
C TYR A 54 0.06 -4.65 -3.41
N TYR A 55 -0.71 -5.71 -3.54
CA TYR A 55 -0.54 -6.63 -4.65
C TYR A 55 -1.85 -6.84 -5.39
N TYR A 56 -1.72 -7.14 -6.67
CA TYR A 56 -2.86 -7.63 -7.44
C TYR A 56 -3.08 -9.10 -7.10
N GLU A 57 -4.22 -9.59 -7.47
CA GLU A 57 -4.55 -10.99 -7.24
C GLU A 57 -3.58 -11.93 -7.95
N ASN A 58 -2.97 -11.48 -9.04
CA ASN A 58 -2.02 -12.32 -9.79
C ASN A 58 -0.63 -12.35 -9.13
N GLY A 59 -0.46 -11.70 -7.99
CA GLY A 59 0.81 -11.73 -7.27
C GLY A 59 1.75 -10.60 -7.61
N LYS A 60 1.45 -9.80 -8.61
CA LYS A 60 2.32 -8.69 -8.96
C LYS A 60 2.01 -7.49 -8.09
N VAL A 61 3.01 -6.64 -7.91
CA VAL A 61 2.85 -5.48 -7.06
C VAL A 61 1.93 -4.46 -7.72
N TYR A 62 1.02 -3.95 -6.92
CA TYR A 62 0.10 -2.92 -7.35
C TYR A 62 0.59 -1.55 -6.87
N ALA A 63 1.08 -1.46 -5.65
CA ALA A 63 1.52 -0.18 -5.12
C ALA A 63 2.57 -0.38 -4.04
N LYS A 64 3.48 0.57 -3.95
CA LYS A 64 4.45 0.66 -2.86
C LYS A 64 4.31 2.06 -2.30
N ILE A 65 3.90 2.15 -1.05
CA ILE A 65 3.61 3.43 -0.42
C ILE A 65 4.30 3.51 0.92
N PRO A 66 5.20 4.47 1.11
CA PRO A 66 5.86 4.63 2.41
C PRO A 66 5.01 5.46 3.35
N PHE A 67 5.02 5.10 4.61
CA PHE A 67 4.27 5.81 5.64
C PHE A 67 5.17 6.20 6.79
N LEU A 68 4.86 7.32 7.39
CA LEU A 68 5.52 7.76 8.60
C LEU A 68 4.45 8.36 9.49
N LEU A 69 4.32 7.80 10.68
CA LEU A 69 3.31 8.26 11.64
C LEU A 69 1.91 8.30 11.03
N GLY A 70 1.61 7.29 10.23
CA GLY A 70 0.28 7.15 9.65
C GLY A 70 0.03 7.94 8.38
N LEU A 71 0.99 8.77 7.96
CA LEU A 71 0.80 9.60 6.78
C LEU A 71 1.78 9.18 5.69
N THR A 72 1.37 9.32 4.44
CA THR A 72 2.28 8.99 3.34
C THR A 72 3.47 9.93 3.38
N ASN A 73 4.65 9.38 3.19
CA ASN A 73 5.85 10.18 3.29
C ASN A 73 6.96 9.49 2.52
N GLY A 74 7.34 10.04 1.39
CA GLY A 74 8.35 9.46 0.53
C GLY A 74 7.81 9.13 -0.84
N LEU A 75 8.48 8.22 -1.53
CA LEU A 75 8.15 7.89 -2.91
C LEU A 75 7.03 6.87 -2.98
N THR A 76 5.96 7.24 -3.65
CA THR A 76 4.86 6.33 -3.93
C THR A 76 4.98 5.86 -5.36
N GLU A 77 4.80 4.55 -5.57
CA GLU A 77 4.84 3.98 -6.91
C GLU A 77 3.66 3.04 -7.06
N THR A 78 2.94 3.15 -8.17
CA THR A 78 1.92 2.16 -8.47
C THR A 78 2.22 1.56 -9.83
N PHE A 79 1.65 0.38 -10.08
CA PHE A 79 1.97 -0.40 -11.26
C PHE A 79 0.70 -0.96 -11.88
N TYR A 80 0.74 -1.19 -13.17
CA TYR A 80 -0.35 -1.88 -13.85
C TYR A 80 -0.25 -3.38 -13.56
N GLU A 81 -1.27 -4.10 -13.91
CA GLU A 81 -1.30 -5.54 -13.66
C GLU A 81 -0.18 -6.30 -14.33
N ASP A 82 0.39 -5.76 -15.40
CA ASP A 82 1.50 -6.43 -16.09
C ASP A 82 2.85 -6.04 -15.47
N GLY A 83 2.86 -5.22 -14.43
CA GLY A 83 4.09 -4.86 -13.74
C GLY A 83 4.72 -3.57 -14.23
N THR A 84 4.16 -2.94 -15.25
CA THR A 84 4.76 -1.70 -15.74
C THR A 84 4.30 -0.52 -14.88
N PRO A 85 5.10 0.52 -14.81
CA PRO A 85 4.76 1.65 -13.93
C PRO A 85 3.50 2.36 -14.36
N GLN A 86 2.74 2.82 -13.39
CA GLN A 86 1.51 3.55 -13.62
C GLN A 86 1.61 4.97 -13.10
N LEU A 87 2.12 5.15 -11.89
CA LEU A 87 2.15 6.45 -11.23
C LEU A 87 3.34 6.50 -10.31
N LYS A 88 3.95 7.67 -10.18
CA LYS A 88 5.12 7.81 -9.34
C LYS A 88 5.21 9.24 -8.85
N GLY A 89 5.50 9.43 -7.58
CA GLY A 89 5.65 10.75 -7.03
C GLY A 89 5.94 10.71 -5.55
N HIS A 90 6.26 11.85 -5.00
CA HIS A 90 6.59 11.94 -3.58
C HIS A 90 5.45 12.57 -2.81
N SER A 91 5.34 12.17 -1.55
CA SER A 91 4.42 12.80 -0.61
C SER A 91 5.20 13.19 0.63
N LYS A 92 4.67 14.16 1.33
CA LYS A 92 5.23 14.58 2.58
C LYS A 92 4.10 14.88 3.52
N ASN A 93 4.07 14.22 4.65
CA ASN A 93 3.04 14.40 5.66
C ASN A 93 1.62 14.26 5.08
N GLY A 94 1.45 13.28 4.21
CA GLY A 94 0.14 12.97 3.66
C GLY A 94 -0.27 13.81 2.48
N VAL A 95 0.58 14.73 2.02
CA VAL A 95 0.23 15.63 0.93
C VAL A 95 1.20 15.41 -0.22
N ARG A 96 0.68 15.43 -1.44
CA ARG A 96 1.56 15.30 -2.60
C ARG A 96 2.53 16.46 -2.64
N ASP A 97 3.78 16.14 -2.96
CA ASP A 97 4.84 17.12 -2.97
C ASP A 97 5.58 16.98 -4.28
N GLY A 98 5.65 18.07 -5.02
CA GLY A 98 6.38 18.07 -6.28
C GLY A 98 5.60 17.46 -7.43
N ILE A 99 6.32 17.01 -8.42
CA ILE A 99 5.73 16.52 -9.65
C ILE A 99 5.38 15.06 -9.53
N TRP A 100 4.18 14.73 -9.96
CA TRP A 100 3.74 13.33 -10.02
C TRP A 100 3.63 12.95 -11.48
N THR A 101 4.13 11.78 -11.82
CA THR A 101 4.21 11.31 -13.18
C THR A 101 3.28 10.14 -13.38
N THR A 102 2.47 10.20 -14.44
CA THR A 102 1.66 9.05 -14.82
C THR A 102 2.23 8.46 -16.09
N TYR A 103 2.07 7.16 -16.25
CA TYR A 103 2.60 6.46 -17.40
C TYR A 103 1.45 5.77 -18.11
N LYS A 104 1.50 5.77 -19.43
CA LYS A 104 0.47 5.07 -20.19
C LYS A 104 0.72 3.58 -20.15
N PRO A 105 -0.32 2.79 -20.16
CA PRO A 105 -0.11 1.35 -20.15
C PRO A 105 0.68 0.91 -21.40
N PHE A 106 1.58 -0.03 -21.19
CA PHE A 106 2.31 -0.58 -22.33
C PHE A 106 1.39 -1.50 -23.10
N ARG A 107 1.34 -1.35 -24.41
CA ARG A 107 0.57 -2.28 -25.23
C ARG A 107 0.87 -1.98 -26.68
N VAL A 108 0.67 -2.97 -27.49
CA VAL A 108 0.80 -2.82 -28.90
C VAL A 108 -0.55 -2.33 -29.37
N ASP A 109 -0.60 -1.15 -29.91
CA ASP A 109 -1.87 -0.62 -30.30
C ASP A 109 -1.68 0.12 -31.60
N THR A 110 -2.08 -0.51 -32.65
CA THR A 110 -1.87 0.06 -33.95
C THR A 110 -2.78 1.20 -34.23
N THR A 111 -3.74 1.43 -33.39
CA THR A 111 -4.62 2.55 -33.66
C THR A 111 -4.27 3.71 -32.80
N SER A 112 -3.22 3.67 -32.12
CA SER A 112 -2.88 4.70 -31.20
C SER A 112 -2.64 5.98 -31.88
N THR A 113 -3.22 6.98 -31.41
CA THR A 113 -2.96 8.14 -32.03
C THR A 113 -2.37 9.06 -31.16
N THR A 114 -2.14 8.79 -30.09
CA THR A 114 -1.68 9.68 -29.33
C THR A 114 -0.73 10.12 -29.44
N PRO A 115 -0.54 11.04 -29.29
CA PRO A 115 0.49 11.64 -28.91
C PRO A 115 0.51 12.08 -27.88
#